data_f51da791e7b2952063154cae2e9cdce1
#
_entry.id   f51da791e7b2952063154cae2e9cdce1
#
_cell.length_a   1.000
_cell.length_b   1.000
_cell.length_c   1.000
_cell.angle_alpha   90.00
_cell.angle_beta   90.00
_cell.angle_gamma   90.00
#
_symmetry.space_group_name_H-M   'P 1'
#
loop_
_entity.id
_entity.type
_entity.pdbx_description
1 polymer ?
#
loop_
_entity_poly.entity_id
_entity_poly.type
_entity_poly.pdbx_seq_one_letter_code
_entity_poly.pdbx_strand_id
1 'polypeptide(L)'
;MRLDARAALQCHEFLHKSFAPSCFDLTDRAPESAMMRELKRQGDLHEARTIENLMTKNLDILVINKEQGEIEKELTTAEALTNSTAQIIIGAWISSVCEEKIAELTGRETASDPDRVSRPDLLIRVGEGTDGKPRWAPVDIKSHDPINENKSSKLYLAKWDSLLPTDGVETIARLDLDDAAQLAHYHEHLRTLGLATAEGFIGVIGRDIETIAWAKLSETALGLGGKAGDAGTDYLLKFDVAKKIVAAAQARQKDPLLPPAAYSALESDAKFGCGACTFQIVCERELKNHDGGAGHVTLLAGVTKNVQAKYFPDITSIRDLAAVAGLPKPAEKHQVQAQAKVLDKAILLDPDKDFFIPEFDIEIDIDLENSLSAFQDSGLTEVEGKDRVYLYGFGIHDRTLNKDWHSAAFDSFADYSNTEDGEYQLLLKMWNFLKDHVAQAEAAGKSIGIFHYSSHEKTWWRNFARNHEGKAGVPTLEDVDDFTGDYFVDLLDYSKQVALGTTGYGIKKLAPKAGFNWAVQDPGGALSLLKYKDAVDPNKSKNEQQESIDWLYSYNLDDVRATFAVRDYLRNLTF
;
A
#
# COMPACT_ATOMS: atom_id res chain seq x y z
N MET A 1 -12.21 26.80 3.98
CA MET A 1 -11.32 25.66 3.59
C MET A 1 -12.14 24.39 3.78
N ARG A 2 -12.13 23.44 2.82
CA ARG A 2 -12.90 22.20 2.99
C ARG A 2 -11.93 21.02 2.98
N LEU A 3 -11.83 20.32 4.10
CA LEU A 3 -10.97 19.16 4.30
C LEU A 3 -11.83 17.91 4.50
N ASP A 4 -11.58 16.91 3.68
CA ASP A 4 -12.20 15.59 3.80
C ASP A 4 -11.47 14.67 4.80
N ALA A 5 -11.98 13.47 4.96
CA ALA A 5 -11.43 12.46 5.86
C ALA A 5 -9.95 12.13 5.59
N ARG A 6 -9.51 12.22 4.34
CA ARG A 6 -8.15 11.88 3.95
C ARG A 6 -7.12 12.90 4.44
N ALA A 7 -7.53 14.14 4.73
CA ALA A 7 -6.59 15.20 5.15
C ALA A 7 -5.78 14.83 6.41
N ALA A 8 -6.40 14.14 7.37
CA ALA A 8 -5.72 13.68 8.59
C ALA A 8 -4.68 12.58 8.34
N LEU A 9 -4.80 11.87 7.22
CA LEU A 9 -3.93 10.75 6.84
C LEU A 9 -2.91 11.16 5.78
N GLN A 10 -3.05 12.33 5.16
CA GLN A 10 -2.15 12.78 4.11
C GLN A 10 -0.79 13.20 4.67
N CYS A 11 0.25 12.94 3.88
CA CYS A 11 1.57 13.49 4.09
C CYS A 11 1.50 15.02 4.16
N HIS A 12 2.22 15.63 5.09
CA HIS A 12 2.24 17.09 5.29
C HIS A 12 2.73 17.83 4.04
N GLU A 13 3.73 17.29 3.34
CA GLU A 13 4.21 17.85 2.08
C GLU A 13 3.16 17.79 0.97
N PHE A 14 2.37 16.72 0.92
CA PHE A 14 1.25 16.63 -0.01
C PHE A 14 0.24 17.75 0.23
N LEU A 15 -0.16 17.96 1.48
CA LEU A 15 -1.07 19.05 1.86
C LEU A 15 -0.47 20.41 1.51
N HIS A 16 0.79 20.64 1.87
CA HIS A 16 1.46 21.90 1.62
C HIS A 16 1.53 22.21 0.12
N LYS A 17 2.00 21.27 -0.70
CA LYS A 17 2.09 21.42 -2.16
C LYS A 17 0.73 21.57 -2.84
N SER A 18 -0.30 20.90 -2.31
CA SER A 18 -1.67 20.99 -2.83
C SER A 18 -2.31 22.36 -2.57
N PHE A 19 -2.04 22.98 -1.40
CA PHE A 19 -2.67 24.24 -0.99
C PHE A 19 -1.80 25.48 -1.19
N ALA A 20 -0.53 25.31 -1.56
CA ALA A 20 0.38 26.40 -1.93
C ALA A 20 1.16 26.07 -3.23
N PRO A 21 0.50 25.72 -4.34
CA PRO A 21 1.18 25.21 -5.53
C PRO A 21 2.15 26.23 -6.16
N SER A 22 1.89 27.53 -6.05
CA SER A 22 2.77 28.58 -6.60
C SER A 22 4.10 28.73 -5.84
N CYS A 23 4.22 28.11 -4.65
CA CYS A 23 5.43 28.17 -3.84
C CYS A 23 6.44 27.07 -4.17
N PHE A 24 6.12 26.18 -5.13
CA PHE A 24 6.94 25.04 -5.50
C PHE A 24 7.11 24.96 -7.01
N ASP A 25 8.26 24.43 -7.43
CA ASP A 25 8.43 24.01 -8.81
C ASP A 25 7.75 22.65 -8.99
N LEU A 26 6.57 22.66 -9.59
CA LEU A 26 5.75 21.47 -9.84
C LEU A 26 5.86 20.93 -11.28
N THR A 27 6.90 21.32 -12.02
CA THR A 27 7.10 20.92 -13.43
C THR A 27 7.08 19.38 -13.58
N ASP A 28 7.67 18.67 -12.59
CA ASP A 28 7.74 17.21 -12.60
C ASP A 28 6.59 16.54 -11.81
N ARG A 29 5.50 17.28 -11.53
CA ARG A 29 4.34 16.66 -10.90
C ARG A 29 3.77 15.59 -11.83
N ALA A 30 3.80 14.33 -11.37
CA ALA A 30 3.26 13.21 -12.12
C ALA A 30 1.71 13.27 -12.19
N PRO A 31 1.10 12.86 -13.30
CA PRO A 31 -0.33 12.57 -13.32
C PRO A 31 -0.64 11.41 -12.36
N GLU A 32 -1.91 11.25 -12.02
CA GLU A 32 -2.34 10.07 -11.27
C GLU A 32 -1.97 8.79 -12.05
N SER A 33 -1.38 7.83 -11.37
CA SER A 33 -0.95 6.58 -12.01
C SER A 33 -2.13 5.79 -12.58
N ALA A 34 -1.88 4.98 -13.60
CA ALA A 34 -2.89 4.09 -14.19
C ALA A 34 -3.46 3.13 -13.13
N MET A 35 -2.60 2.65 -12.22
CA MET A 35 -2.98 1.81 -11.10
C MET A 35 -3.97 2.49 -10.17
N MET A 36 -3.71 3.75 -9.78
CA MET A 36 -4.62 4.48 -8.89
C MET A 36 -5.99 4.74 -9.54
N ARG A 37 -6.01 5.03 -10.85
CA ARG A 37 -7.27 5.15 -11.60
C ARG A 37 -8.04 3.84 -11.62
N GLU A 38 -7.35 2.72 -11.81
CA GLU A 38 -8.00 1.41 -11.82
C GLU A 38 -8.53 1.03 -10.44
N LEU A 39 -7.76 1.25 -9.36
CA LEU A 39 -8.23 1.03 -7.99
C LEU A 39 -9.48 1.84 -7.67
N LYS A 40 -9.53 3.11 -8.09
CA LYS A 40 -10.75 3.93 -7.95
C LYS A 40 -11.93 3.35 -8.71
N ARG A 41 -11.70 2.97 -9.98
CA ARG A 41 -12.75 2.36 -10.81
C ARG A 41 -13.28 1.06 -10.19
N GLN A 42 -12.41 0.21 -9.61
CA GLN A 42 -12.82 -1.00 -8.91
C GLN A 42 -13.62 -0.67 -7.65
N GLY A 43 -13.20 0.34 -6.90
CA GLY A 43 -13.94 0.85 -5.74
C GLY A 43 -15.35 1.30 -6.12
N ASP A 44 -15.48 2.12 -7.17
CA ASP A 44 -16.76 2.62 -7.65
C ASP A 44 -17.71 1.47 -8.09
N LEU A 45 -17.18 0.45 -8.77
CA LEU A 45 -17.94 -0.73 -9.18
C LEU A 45 -18.40 -1.56 -7.98
N HIS A 46 -17.53 -1.74 -7.01
CA HIS A 46 -17.85 -2.49 -5.79
C HIS A 46 -18.92 -1.76 -4.95
N GLU A 47 -18.78 -0.44 -4.79
CA GLU A 47 -19.80 0.41 -4.16
C GLU A 47 -21.16 0.24 -4.85
N ALA A 48 -21.18 0.35 -6.18
CA ALA A 48 -22.42 0.20 -6.96
C ALA A 48 -23.08 -1.16 -6.73
N ARG A 49 -22.32 -2.27 -6.79
CA ARG A 49 -22.83 -3.63 -6.53
C ARG A 49 -23.36 -3.81 -5.11
N THR A 50 -22.64 -3.25 -4.12
CA THR A 50 -23.09 -3.31 -2.72
C THR A 50 -24.39 -2.56 -2.54
N ILE A 51 -24.54 -1.38 -3.16
CA ILE A 51 -25.77 -0.60 -3.13
C ILE A 51 -26.90 -1.35 -3.85
N GLU A 52 -26.65 -1.94 -5.04
CA GLU A 52 -27.64 -2.76 -5.75
C GLU A 52 -28.12 -3.93 -4.87
N ASN A 53 -27.21 -4.65 -4.24
CA ASN A 53 -27.57 -5.72 -3.30
C ASN A 53 -28.40 -5.18 -2.13
N LEU A 54 -27.98 -4.07 -1.53
CA LEU A 54 -28.71 -3.41 -0.44
C LEU A 54 -30.14 -3.03 -0.84
N MET A 55 -30.34 -2.51 -2.06
CA MET A 55 -31.67 -2.13 -2.57
C MET A 55 -32.61 -3.33 -2.77
N THR A 56 -32.11 -4.57 -2.77
CA THR A 56 -32.96 -5.79 -2.79
C THR A 56 -33.49 -6.17 -1.41
N LYS A 57 -32.95 -5.58 -0.34
CA LYS A 57 -33.34 -5.92 1.04
C LYS A 57 -34.62 -5.17 1.44
N ASN A 58 -35.35 -5.72 2.36
CA ASN A 58 -36.61 -5.11 2.88
C ASN A 58 -36.27 -4.09 3.98
N LEU A 59 -35.60 -2.99 3.60
CA LEU A 59 -35.15 -1.90 4.47
C LEU A 59 -35.71 -0.56 3.98
N ASP A 60 -35.94 0.36 4.90
CA ASP A 60 -36.37 1.73 4.58
C ASP A 60 -35.09 2.56 4.23
N ILE A 61 -34.87 2.80 2.94
CA ILE A 61 -33.66 3.41 2.40
C ILE A 61 -34.00 4.74 1.74
N LEU A 62 -33.30 5.80 2.13
CA LEU A 62 -33.34 7.10 1.49
C LEU A 62 -32.05 7.31 0.67
N VAL A 63 -32.17 7.59 -0.61
CA VAL A 63 -31.04 7.85 -1.51
C VAL A 63 -30.96 9.34 -1.82
N ILE A 64 -29.82 9.96 -1.52
CA ILE A 64 -29.51 11.32 -1.96
C ILE A 64 -29.07 11.25 -3.43
N ASN A 65 -29.80 11.94 -4.30
CA ASN A 65 -29.57 11.84 -5.75
C ASN A 65 -28.17 12.38 -6.13
N LYS A 66 -27.38 11.53 -6.79
CA LYS A 66 -26.01 11.89 -7.22
C LYS A 66 -25.97 13.01 -8.28
N GLU A 67 -27.08 13.23 -9.02
CA GLU A 67 -27.17 14.25 -10.08
C GLU A 67 -27.53 15.65 -9.56
N GLN A 68 -27.99 15.78 -8.31
CA GLN A 68 -28.24 17.07 -7.68
C GLN A 68 -26.95 17.91 -7.54
N GLY A 69 -27.10 19.22 -7.53
CA GLY A 69 -26.00 20.14 -7.21
C GLY A 69 -25.51 19.98 -5.75
N GLU A 70 -24.28 20.37 -5.46
CA GLU A 70 -23.70 20.21 -4.12
C GLU A 70 -24.58 20.79 -3.00
N ILE A 71 -25.05 22.02 -3.15
CA ILE A 71 -25.90 22.71 -2.17
C ILE A 71 -27.21 21.93 -1.96
N GLU A 72 -27.82 21.44 -3.02
CA GLU A 72 -29.06 20.69 -2.93
C GLU A 72 -28.87 19.36 -2.19
N LYS A 73 -27.77 18.64 -2.46
CA LYS A 73 -27.40 17.44 -1.71
C LYS A 73 -27.24 17.73 -0.22
N GLU A 74 -26.57 18.80 0.13
CA GLU A 74 -26.35 19.20 1.52
C GLU A 74 -27.69 19.52 2.23
N LEU A 75 -28.58 20.24 1.58
CA LEU A 75 -29.91 20.54 2.13
C LEU A 75 -30.76 19.28 2.30
N THR A 76 -30.80 18.42 1.28
CA THR A 76 -31.51 17.12 1.34
C THR A 76 -30.93 16.23 2.45
N THR A 77 -29.59 16.22 2.60
CA THR A 77 -28.93 15.49 3.68
C THR A 77 -29.34 16.01 5.06
N ALA A 78 -29.41 17.33 5.25
CA ALA A 78 -29.82 17.93 6.52
C ALA A 78 -31.24 17.52 6.92
N GLU A 79 -32.18 17.54 5.97
CA GLU A 79 -33.56 17.09 6.19
C GLU A 79 -33.64 15.61 6.49
N ALA A 80 -32.90 14.77 5.74
CA ALA A 80 -32.84 13.34 5.95
C ALA A 80 -32.28 12.99 7.34
N LEU A 81 -31.20 13.65 7.77
CA LEU A 81 -30.58 13.42 9.07
C LEU A 81 -31.47 13.78 10.26
N THR A 82 -32.34 14.78 10.11
CA THR A 82 -33.12 15.34 11.22
C THR A 82 -34.55 14.83 11.29
N ASN A 83 -35.18 14.53 10.16
CA ASN A 83 -36.62 14.30 10.04
C ASN A 83 -37.00 12.97 9.39
N SER A 84 -36.04 12.24 8.77
CA SER A 84 -36.37 10.98 8.10
C SER A 84 -36.64 9.85 9.06
N THR A 85 -37.56 8.95 8.68
CA THR A 85 -37.79 7.65 9.33
C THR A 85 -36.91 6.54 8.76
N ALA A 86 -36.16 6.82 7.71
CA ALA A 86 -35.32 5.84 7.03
C ALA A 86 -34.33 5.15 7.99
N GLN A 87 -34.08 3.88 7.72
CA GLN A 87 -33.08 3.09 8.43
C GLN A 87 -31.67 3.38 7.88
N ILE A 88 -31.60 3.69 6.57
CA ILE A 88 -30.33 3.93 5.87
C ILE A 88 -30.46 5.17 4.98
N ILE A 89 -29.42 6.02 5.00
CA ILE A 89 -29.24 7.11 4.03
C ILE A 89 -28.03 6.78 3.19
N ILE A 90 -28.16 6.82 1.86
CA ILE A 90 -27.09 6.58 0.88
C ILE A 90 -26.65 7.92 0.29
N GLY A 91 -25.31 8.14 0.18
CA GLY A 91 -24.74 9.28 -0.52
C GLY A 91 -24.89 10.62 0.21
N ALA A 92 -24.90 10.60 1.54
CA ALA A 92 -24.98 11.79 2.37
C ALA A 92 -23.80 12.73 2.13
N TRP A 93 -24.07 14.04 2.16
CA TRP A 93 -23.08 15.09 2.01
C TRP A 93 -23.24 16.14 3.12
N ILE A 94 -22.27 16.18 4.02
CA ILE A 94 -22.29 17.05 5.21
C ILE A 94 -21.17 18.07 5.08
N SER A 95 -21.53 19.34 5.07
CA SER A 95 -20.62 20.48 5.14
C SER A 95 -21.30 21.67 5.81
N SER A 96 -20.71 22.85 5.74
CA SER A 96 -21.22 24.07 6.38
C SER A 96 -22.69 24.39 6.01
N VAL A 97 -23.13 24.16 4.77
CA VAL A 97 -24.52 24.40 4.35
C VAL A 97 -25.47 23.40 5.04
N CYS A 98 -25.05 22.14 5.10
CA CYS A 98 -25.79 21.11 5.83
C CYS A 98 -25.85 21.42 7.34
N GLU A 99 -24.73 21.87 7.93
CA GLU A 99 -24.64 22.26 9.34
C GLU A 99 -25.61 23.40 9.68
N GLU A 100 -25.60 24.47 8.86
CA GLU A 100 -26.49 25.62 9.01
C GLU A 100 -27.97 25.20 8.93
N LYS A 101 -28.32 24.32 7.98
CA LYS A 101 -29.68 23.81 7.83
C LYS A 101 -30.09 22.93 9.01
N ILE A 102 -29.19 22.10 9.54
CA ILE A 102 -29.46 21.29 10.74
C ILE A 102 -29.70 22.20 11.95
N ALA A 103 -28.90 23.26 12.11
CA ALA A 103 -29.09 24.24 13.19
C ALA A 103 -30.48 24.89 13.11
N GLU A 104 -30.90 25.30 11.90
CA GLU A 104 -32.25 25.83 11.65
C GLU A 104 -33.34 24.82 12.04
N LEU A 105 -33.25 23.58 11.55
CA LEU A 105 -34.25 22.52 11.77
C LEU A 105 -34.33 22.03 13.22
N THR A 106 -33.22 22.11 13.97
CA THR A 106 -33.18 21.63 15.35
C THR A 106 -33.30 22.72 16.39
N GLY A 107 -33.16 24.00 16.00
CA GLY A 107 -33.12 25.14 16.91
C GLY A 107 -31.88 25.15 17.83
N ARG A 108 -30.80 24.46 17.47
CA ARG A 108 -29.58 24.33 18.26
C ARG A 108 -28.45 25.12 17.61
N GLU A 109 -27.62 25.76 18.43
CA GLU A 109 -26.28 26.14 17.98
C GLU A 109 -25.47 24.87 17.75
N THR A 110 -25.08 24.63 16.51
CA THR A 110 -24.15 23.54 16.19
C THR A 110 -22.72 24.06 16.44
N ALA A 111 -21.87 23.18 16.97
CA ALA A 111 -20.43 23.45 17.03
C ALA A 111 -19.86 23.27 15.61
N SER A 112 -20.13 24.27 14.75
CA SER A 112 -19.73 24.23 13.33
C SER A 112 -18.22 24.06 13.20
N ASP A 113 -17.79 23.12 12.35
CA ASP A 113 -16.42 23.04 11.85
C ASP A 113 -16.46 23.32 10.33
N PRO A 114 -16.47 24.61 9.93
CA PRO A 114 -16.68 25.02 8.53
C PRO A 114 -15.60 24.50 7.59
N ASP A 115 -14.52 23.98 8.15
CA ASP A 115 -13.41 23.39 7.39
C ASP A 115 -13.62 21.91 7.10
N ARG A 116 -14.59 21.26 7.74
CA ARG A 116 -14.84 19.83 7.59
C ARG A 116 -15.85 19.55 6.48
N VAL A 117 -15.61 18.49 5.70
CA VAL A 117 -16.60 17.91 4.79
C VAL A 117 -16.61 16.39 4.94
N SER A 118 -17.80 15.82 5.05
CA SER A 118 -18.00 14.37 5.19
C SER A 118 -18.92 13.82 4.12
N ARG A 119 -18.53 12.68 3.54
CA ARG A 119 -19.27 11.98 2.47
C ARG A 119 -19.22 10.48 2.75
N PRO A 120 -19.89 10.01 3.79
CA PRO A 120 -20.01 8.57 4.05
C PRO A 120 -20.82 7.91 2.94
N ASP A 121 -20.46 6.70 2.55
CA ASP A 121 -21.22 5.93 1.57
C ASP A 121 -22.63 5.66 2.10
N LEU A 122 -22.72 5.27 3.38
CA LEU A 122 -23.98 5.02 4.08
C LEU A 122 -23.98 5.69 5.45
N LEU A 123 -25.18 6.10 5.89
CA LEU A 123 -25.47 6.41 7.28
C LEU A 123 -26.57 5.46 7.77
N ILE A 124 -26.31 4.71 8.83
CA ILE A 124 -27.26 3.76 9.40
C ILE A 124 -27.83 4.33 10.70
N ARG A 125 -29.16 4.33 10.81
CA ARG A 125 -29.85 4.76 12.02
C ARG A 125 -29.68 3.71 13.11
N VAL A 126 -28.97 4.05 14.16
CA VAL A 126 -28.64 3.14 15.27
C VAL A 126 -29.46 3.41 16.54
N GLY A 127 -30.36 4.37 16.50
CA GLY A 127 -31.25 4.68 17.62
C GLY A 127 -31.84 6.08 17.58
N GLU A 128 -32.38 6.51 18.71
CA GLU A 128 -32.88 7.86 18.96
C GLU A 128 -32.21 8.44 20.21
N GLY A 129 -31.95 9.73 20.18
CA GLY A 129 -31.51 10.45 21.37
C GLY A 129 -32.65 10.77 22.33
N THR A 130 -32.29 11.23 23.52
CA THR A 130 -33.27 11.72 24.53
C THR A 130 -34.06 12.94 24.04
N ASP A 131 -33.64 13.55 22.96
CA ASP A 131 -34.26 14.68 22.26
C ASP A 131 -35.24 14.24 21.16
N GLY A 132 -35.50 12.93 21.02
CA GLY A 132 -36.35 12.36 19.98
C GLY A 132 -35.81 12.45 18.56
N LYS A 133 -34.52 12.80 18.39
CA LYS A 133 -33.88 12.87 17.08
C LYS A 133 -33.11 11.59 16.77
N PRO A 134 -33.01 11.20 15.48
CA PRO A 134 -32.24 10.02 15.06
C PRO A 134 -30.77 10.13 15.46
N ARG A 135 -30.15 8.98 15.71
CA ARG A 135 -28.71 8.84 15.87
C ARG A 135 -28.17 7.94 14.76
N TRP A 136 -27.13 8.44 14.12
CA TRP A 136 -26.55 7.84 12.93
C TRP A 136 -25.14 7.34 13.19
N ALA A 137 -24.79 6.20 12.59
CA ALA A 137 -23.43 5.71 12.50
C ALA A 137 -22.97 5.70 11.04
N PRO A 138 -21.78 6.19 10.73
CA PRO A 138 -21.23 6.16 9.38
C PRO A 138 -20.76 4.75 9.03
N VAL A 139 -20.98 4.37 7.76
CA VAL A 139 -20.53 3.10 7.19
C VAL A 139 -19.95 3.37 5.82
N ASP A 140 -18.76 2.81 5.56
CA ASP A 140 -18.11 2.86 4.25
C ASP A 140 -18.10 1.50 3.57
N ILE A 141 -18.09 1.52 2.24
CA ILE A 141 -18.02 0.34 1.38
C ILE A 141 -16.58 0.26 0.83
N LYS A 142 -15.93 -0.87 1.02
CA LYS A 142 -14.52 -1.07 0.64
C LYS A 142 -14.34 -2.31 -0.23
N SER A 143 -13.61 -2.17 -1.33
CA SER A 143 -13.30 -3.27 -2.25
C SER A 143 -12.20 -4.22 -1.76
N HIS A 144 -11.73 -4.05 -0.53
CA HIS A 144 -10.78 -4.95 0.14
C HIS A 144 -11.42 -5.60 1.37
N ASP A 145 -10.73 -6.55 1.99
CA ASP A 145 -11.14 -7.08 3.28
C ASP A 145 -10.73 -6.07 4.38
N PRO A 146 -11.71 -5.46 5.08
CA PRO A 146 -11.43 -4.43 6.07
C PRO A 146 -11.01 -5.00 7.44
N ILE A 147 -11.03 -6.34 7.61
CA ILE A 147 -10.82 -7.00 8.89
C ILE A 147 -9.40 -7.52 8.99
N ASN A 148 -8.67 -7.04 9.99
CA ASN A 148 -7.32 -7.48 10.29
C ASN A 148 -7.27 -8.27 11.60
N GLU A 149 -6.45 -9.32 11.67
CA GLU A 149 -6.21 -10.05 12.90
C GLU A 149 -5.68 -9.13 14.00
N ASN A 150 -6.24 -9.27 15.19
CA ASN A 150 -5.81 -8.55 16.39
C ASN A 150 -6.09 -9.42 17.63
N LYS A 151 -5.44 -9.07 18.75
CA LYS A 151 -5.59 -9.79 20.03
C LYS A 151 -6.37 -8.99 21.09
N SER A 152 -6.70 -7.74 20.82
CA SER A 152 -7.22 -6.83 21.85
C SER A 152 -8.43 -5.98 21.42
N SER A 153 -8.68 -5.85 20.12
CA SER A 153 -9.83 -5.09 19.61
C SER A 153 -11.03 -6.00 19.33
N LYS A 154 -12.22 -5.45 19.41
CA LYS A 154 -13.48 -6.17 19.18
C LYS A 154 -14.22 -5.56 18.01
N LEU A 155 -14.78 -6.43 17.17
CA LEU A 155 -15.74 -6.10 16.14
C LEU A 155 -17.05 -6.83 16.38
N TYR A 156 -18.13 -6.28 15.83
CA TYR A 156 -19.46 -6.87 15.87
C TYR A 156 -19.90 -7.06 14.42
N LEU A 157 -19.99 -8.31 13.97
CA LEU A 157 -20.33 -8.66 12.59
C LEU A 157 -21.83 -8.81 12.46
N ALA A 158 -22.49 -7.88 11.78
CA ALA A 158 -23.92 -7.86 11.53
C ALA A 158 -24.21 -8.07 10.04
N LYS A 159 -25.41 -8.60 9.72
CA LYS A 159 -25.89 -8.75 8.34
C LYS A 159 -27.08 -7.81 8.08
N TRP A 160 -27.52 -7.72 6.83
CA TRP A 160 -28.60 -6.83 6.44
C TRP A 160 -29.95 -7.10 7.13
N ASP A 161 -30.19 -8.32 7.61
CA ASP A 161 -31.38 -8.70 8.39
C ASP A 161 -31.27 -8.40 9.90
N SER A 162 -30.04 -8.16 10.36
CA SER A 162 -29.68 -7.81 11.74
C SER A 162 -28.71 -6.62 11.74
N LEU A 163 -29.18 -5.52 11.17
CA LEU A 163 -28.43 -4.34 10.74
C LEU A 163 -27.60 -3.66 11.84
N LEU A 164 -28.04 -3.72 13.10
CA LEU A 164 -27.48 -2.91 14.17
C LEU A 164 -26.22 -3.56 14.80
N PRO A 165 -25.29 -2.76 15.31
CA PRO A 165 -24.10 -3.29 15.99
C PRO A 165 -24.43 -4.16 17.20
N THR A 166 -25.57 -3.90 17.88
CA THR A 166 -26.05 -4.68 19.03
C THR A 166 -26.52 -6.09 18.65
N ASP A 167 -26.86 -6.31 17.40
CA ASP A 167 -27.33 -7.59 16.88
C ASP A 167 -26.19 -8.42 16.27
N GLY A 168 -25.00 -7.82 16.16
CA GLY A 168 -23.82 -8.44 15.56
C GLY A 168 -23.15 -9.49 16.44
N VAL A 169 -22.46 -10.44 15.80
CA VAL A 169 -21.62 -11.44 16.48
C VAL A 169 -20.29 -10.82 16.84
N GLU A 170 -19.93 -10.82 18.14
CA GLU A 170 -18.65 -10.33 18.63
C GLU A 170 -17.50 -11.22 18.12
N THR A 171 -16.46 -10.61 17.58
CA THR A 171 -15.22 -11.26 17.16
C THR A 171 -14.00 -10.47 17.61
N ILE A 172 -12.87 -11.14 17.82
CA ILE A 172 -11.60 -10.50 18.19
C ILE A 172 -10.83 -10.19 16.91
N ALA A 173 -10.98 -8.96 16.45
CA ALA A 173 -10.33 -8.43 15.26
C ALA A 173 -10.36 -6.90 15.31
N ARG A 174 -9.72 -6.23 14.34
CA ARG A 174 -9.80 -4.77 14.18
C ARG A 174 -10.10 -4.40 12.74
N LEU A 175 -10.67 -3.23 12.54
CA LEU A 175 -10.76 -2.62 11.22
C LEU A 175 -9.37 -2.20 10.71
N ASP A 176 -9.24 -2.08 9.41
CA ASP A 176 -8.11 -1.38 8.81
C ASP A 176 -8.00 0.03 9.41
N LEU A 177 -6.76 0.50 9.62
CA LEU A 177 -6.54 1.74 10.36
C LEU A 177 -6.93 2.98 9.55
N ASP A 178 -6.76 2.93 8.25
CA ASP A 178 -7.11 4.07 7.38
C ASP A 178 -8.63 4.16 7.23
N ASP A 179 -9.32 3.03 7.14
CA ASP A 179 -10.79 2.97 7.16
C ASP A 179 -11.36 3.48 8.49
N ALA A 180 -10.80 3.04 9.60
CA ALA A 180 -11.21 3.50 10.93
C ALA A 180 -10.99 5.00 11.11
N ALA A 181 -9.90 5.56 10.59
CA ALA A 181 -9.64 7.00 10.65
C ALA A 181 -10.58 7.80 9.75
N GLN A 182 -10.93 7.29 8.59
CA GLN A 182 -11.92 7.89 7.70
C GLN A 182 -13.30 7.94 8.37
N LEU A 183 -13.72 6.85 8.97
CA LEU A 183 -14.98 6.75 9.68
C LEU A 183 -15.02 7.59 10.96
N ALA A 184 -13.88 7.73 11.65
CA ALA A 184 -13.77 8.64 12.80
C ALA A 184 -14.02 10.10 12.38
N HIS A 185 -13.58 10.51 11.18
CA HIS A 185 -13.89 11.83 10.62
C HIS A 185 -15.41 12.04 10.48
N TYR A 186 -16.10 11.08 9.89
CA TYR A 186 -17.56 11.17 9.68
C TYR A 186 -18.32 11.15 11.00
N HIS A 187 -17.92 10.26 11.92
CA HIS A 187 -18.52 10.19 13.25
C HIS A 187 -18.34 11.51 14.03
N GLU A 188 -17.15 12.08 14.03
CA GLU A 188 -16.89 13.35 14.71
C GLU A 188 -17.68 14.51 14.12
N HIS A 189 -17.92 14.52 12.81
CA HIS A 189 -18.81 15.49 12.19
C HIS A 189 -20.26 15.32 12.68
N LEU A 190 -20.79 14.09 12.68
CA LEU A 190 -22.10 13.79 13.23
C LEU A 190 -22.20 14.13 14.74
N ARG A 191 -21.12 13.93 15.50
CA ARG A 191 -21.07 14.26 16.94
C ARG A 191 -21.16 15.77 17.18
N THR A 192 -20.48 16.58 16.37
CA THR A 192 -20.57 18.06 16.48
C THR A 192 -21.98 18.56 16.17
N LEU A 193 -22.72 17.83 15.32
CA LEU A 193 -24.12 18.11 14.99
C LEU A 193 -25.13 17.54 16.03
N GLY A 194 -24.66 16.80 17.03
CA GLY A 194 -25.49 16.12 18.00
C GLY A 194 -26.29 14.93 17.44
N LEU A 195 -25.84 14.37 16.32
CA LEU A 195 -26.52 13.29 15.59
C LEU A 195 -25.79 11.94 15.64
N ALA A 196 -24.61 11.86 16.27
CA ALA A 196 -23.92 10.60 16.53
C ALA A 196 -24.41 9.91 17.80
N THR A 197 -24.13 8.60 17.92
CA THR A 197 -24.30 7.87 19.19
C THR A 197 -23.18 8.16 20.17
N ALA A 198 -23.47 8.03 21.47
CA ALA A 198 -22.46 8.16 22.51
C ALA A 198 -21.44 7.02 22.48
N GLU A 199 -21.83 5.86 22.01
CA GLU A 199 -21.00 4.64 21.89
C GLU A 199 -19.93 4.76 20.80
N GLY A 200 -20.09 5.68 19.86
CA GLY A 200 -19.14 5.91 18.79
C GLY A 200 -19.00 4.76 17.79
N PHE A 201 -20.14 4.19 17.38
CA PHE A 201 -20.14 3.13 16.37
C PHE A 201 -19.74 3.64 14.99
N ILE A 202 -18.89 2.88 14.31
CA ILE A 202 -18.46 3.02 12.94
C ILE A 202 -18.53 1.66 12.24
N GLY A 203 -18.84 1.60 10.95
CA GLY A 203 -18.99 0.33 10.23
C GLY A 203 -18.26 0.31 8.88
N VAL A 204 -17.84 -0.88 8.47
CA VAL A 204 -17.29 -1.13 7.12
C VAL A 204 -17.95 -2.34 6.51
N ILE A 205 -18.26 -2.25 5.21
CA ILE A 205 -18.69 -3.38 4.39
C ILE A 205 -17.53 -3.71 3.45
N GLY A 206 -17.07 -4.95 3.52
CA GLY A 206 -15.97 -5.45 2.70
C GLY A 206 -16.43 -6.14 1.43
N ARG A 207 -15.56 -7.01 0.90
CA ARG A 207 -15.80 -7.75 -0.35
C ARG A 207 -17.01 -8.65 -0.35
N ASP A 208 -17.42 -9.14 0.80
CA ASP A 208 -18.55 -10.06 0.91
C ASP A 208 -19.92 -9.39 0.68
N ILE A 209 -19.96 -8.04 0.64
CA ILE A 209 -21.15 -7.19 0.44
C ILE A 209 -22.38 -7.49 1.35
N GLU A 210 -22.27 -8.49 2.21
CA GLU A 210 -23.36 -8.99 3.06
C GLU A 210 -23.15 -8.70 4.55
N THR A 211 -21.92 -8.42 4.96
CA THR A 211 -21.55 -8.26 6.37
C THR A 211 -21.08 -6.83 6.65
N ILE A 212 -21.66 -6.22 7.69
CA ILE A 212 -21.18 -4.97 8.25
C ILE A 212 -20.27 -5.29 9.44
N ALA A 213 -19.00 -4.94 9.34
CA ALA A 213 -18.05 -5.03 10.44
C ALA A 213 -18.12 -3.74 11.28
N TRP A 214 -18.83 -3.79 12.39
CA TRP A 214 -18.96 -2.68 13.32
C TRP A 214 -17.80 -2.63 14.32
N ALA A 215 -17.31 -1.43 14.59
CA ALA A 215 -16.35 -1.14 15.66
C ALA A 215 -16.85 0.02 16.52
N LYS A 216 -16.32 0.12 17.74
CA LYS A 216 -16.45 1.31 18.58
C LYS A 216 -15.16 2.11 18.54
N LEU A 217 -15.26 3.41 18.37
CA LEU A 217 -14.08 4.30 18.34
C LEU A 217 -13.25 4.21 19.63
N SER A 218 -13.91 4.08 20.79
CA SER A 218 -13.26 3.94 22.09
C SER A 218 -12.52 2.61 22.28
N GLU A 219 -12.85 1.59 21.50
CA GLU A 219 -12.24 0.25 21.54
C GLU A 219 -11.27 0.01 20.37
N THR A 220 -11.10 1.00 19.49
CA THR A 220 -10.28 0.93 18.28
C THR A 220 -9.06 1.84 18.46
N ALA A 221 -7.86 1.25 18.47
CA ALA A 221 -6.63 2.04 18.50
C ALA A 221 -6.15 2.28 17.07
N LEU A 222 -5.98 3.53 16.65
CA LEU A 222 -5.37 3.87 15.35
C LEU A 222 -3.85 3.67 15.33
N GLY A 223 -3.24 3.33 16.46
CA GLY A 223 -1.80 3.05 16.54
C GLY A 223 -0.91 4.26 16.20
N LEU A 224 -1.44 5.44 16.18
CA LEU A 224 -0.80 6.66 15.70
C LEU A 224 0.19 7.27 16.72
N GLY A 225 0.28 6.69 17.91
CA GLY A 225 1.18 7.16 18.98
C GLY A 225 1.81 6.04 19.79
N GLY A 226 1.67 4.76 19.38
CA GLY A 226 2.31 3.61 20.05
C GLY A 226 1.66 3.17 21.36
N LYS A 227 0.54 3.76 21.76
CA LYS A 227 -0.29 3.31 22.91
C LYS A 227 -1.72 3.08 22.43
N ALA A 228 -2.40 2.13 23.06
CA ALA A 228 -3.83 1.95 22.86
C ALA A 228 -4.53 3.26 23.25
N GLY A 229 -5.11 3.94 22.24
CA GLY A 229 -5.81 5.20 22.38
C GLY A 229 -7.20 5.08 21.79
N ASP A 230 -8.06 6.05 22.10
CA ASP A 230 -9.34 6.23 21.44
C ASP A 230 -9.11 6.73 20.01
N ALA A 231 -9.58 5.99 19.02
CA ALA A 231 -9.43 6.31 17.60
C ALA A 231 -10.01 7.70 17.25
N GLY A 232 -11.09 8.12 17.90
CA GLY A 232 -11.66 9.46 17.74
C GLY A 232 -10.68 10.56 18.18
N THR A 233 -10.07 10.39 19.35
CA THR A 233 -9.08 11.35 19.88
C THR A 233 -7.83 11.40 19.02
N ASP A 234 -7.29 10.25 18.63
CA ASP A 234 -6.11 10.16 17.76
C ASP A 234 -6.38 10.84 16.41
N TYR A 235 -7.56 10.60 15.83
CA TYR A 235 -7.99 11.23 14.59
C TYR A 235 -8.07 12.76 14.73
N LEU A 236 -8.72 13.28 15.80
CA LEU A 236 -8.87 14.73 16.02
C LEU A 236 -7.52 15.44 16.10
N LEU A 237 -6.56 14.85 16.80
CA LEU A 237 -5.20 15.39 16.89
C LEU A 237 -4.55 15.53 15.51
N LYS A 238 -4.67 14.50 14.66
CA LYS A 238 -4.13 14.54 13.30
C LYS A 238 -4.87 15.52 12.40
N PHE A 239 -6.18 15.57 12.50
CA PHE A 239 -6.97 16.53 11.72
C PHE A 239 -6.65 17.99 12.09
N ASP A 240 -6.43 18.27 13.36
CA ASP A 240 -5.97 19.60 13.82
C ASP A 240 -4.60 19.96 13.27
N VAL A 241 -3.67 19.00 13.19
CA VAL A 241 -2.37 19.21 12.54
C VAL A 241 -2.57 19.49 11.05
N ALA A 242 -3.38 18.71 10.36
CA ALA A 242 -3.68 18.93 8.93
C ALA A 242 -4.29 20.34 8.68
N LYS A 243 -5.24 20.78 9.51
CA LYS A 243 -5.81 22.13 9.43
C LYS A 243 -4.74 23.22 9.57
N LYS A 244 -3.83 23.09 10.52
CA LYS A 244 -2.72 24.05 10.73
C LYS A 244 -1.78 24.10 9.53
N ILE A 245 -1.45 22.94 8.94
CA ILE A 245 -0.60 22.86 7.75
C ILE A 245 -1.27 23.55 6.57
N VAL A 246 -2.55 23.25 6.34
CA VAL A 246 -3.28 23.83 5.21
C VAL A 246 -3.47 25.34 5.39
N ALA A 247 -3.77 25.81 6.61
CA ALA A 247 -3.85 27.24 6.90
C ALA A 247 -2.51 27.95 6.62
N ALA A 248 -1.39 27.37 7.06
CA ALA A 248 -0.06 27.90 6.78
C ALA A 248 0.29 27.88 5.29
N ALA A 249 -0.08 26.81 4.59
CA ALA A 249 0.11 26.70 3.14
C ALA A 249 -0.68 27.79 2.39
N GLN A 250 -1.94 28.01 2.75
CA GLN A 250 -2.77 29.05 2.14
C GLN A 250 -2.26 30.46 2.44
N ALA A 251 -1.74 30.70 3.64
CA ALA A 251 -1.08 31.95 3.97
C ALA A 251 0.15 32.17 3.06
N ARG A 252 0.99 31.17 2.90
CA ARG A 252 2.16 31.19 2.02
C ARG A 252 1.79 31.33 0.54
N GLN A 253 0.70 30.73 0.10
CA GLN A 253 0.19 30.91 -1.27
C GLN A 253 -0.12 32.39 -1.58
N LYS A 254 -0.56 33.16 -0.56
CA LYS A 254 -0.84 34.61 -0.68
C LYS A 254 0.42 35.46 -0.53
N ASP A 255 1.34 35.01 0.33
CA ASP A 255 2.62 35.66 0.58
C ASP A 255 3.76 34.63 0.57
N PRO A 256 4.42 34.39 -0.58
CA PRO A 256 5.49 33.42 -0.73
C PRO A 256 6.73 33.64 0.13
N LEU A 257 6.87 34.85 0.74
CA LEU A 257 7.99 35.18 1.63
C LEU A 257 7.79 34.57 3.04
N LEU A 258 6.59 34.17 3.39
CA LEU A 258 6.37 33.46 4.66
C LEU A 258 7.16 32.15 4.70
N PRO A 259 7.77 31.82 5.84
CA PRO A 259 8.50 30.57 5.98
C PRO A 259 7.56 29.38 5.71
N PRO A 260 8.08 28.28 5.18
CA PRO A 260 7.31 27.04 5.16
C PRO A 260 6.89 26.69 6.59
N ALA A 261 5.73 26.08 6.72
CA ALA A 261 5.27 25.62 8.03
C ALA A 261 6.36 24.76 8.69
N ALA A 262 6.53 24.89 10.01
CA ALA A 262 7.66 24.33 10.76
C ALA A 262 7.77 22.78 10.79
N TYR A 263 6.88 22.09 10.11
CA TYR A 263 6.87 20.63 9.95
C TYR A 263 7.21 20.17 8.53
N SER A 264 7.81 21.02 7.75
CA SER A 264 8.29 20.71 6.39
C SER A 264 9.55 19.84 6.37
N ALA A 265 9.82 19.09 7.41
CA ALA A 265 10.70 17.95 7.25
C ALA A 265 10.08 17.08 6.17
N LEU A 266 10.78 16.95 5.06
CA LEU A 266 10.41 16.11 3.94
C LEU A 266 10.05 14.71 4.46
N GLU A 267 8.76 14.46 4.60
CA GLU A 267 8.25 13.22 5.11
C GLU A 267 8.20 12.22 3.97
N SER A 268 9.33 11.60 3.65
CA SER A 268 9.29 10.35 2.90
C SER A 268 8.82 9.23 3.83
N ASP A 269 7.59 9.33 4.30
CA ASP A 269 6.98 8.21 4.99
C ASP A 269 6.48 7.25 3.91
N ALA A 270 7.24 6.18 3.69
CA ALA A 270 6.89 5.11 2.75
C ALA A 270 5.50 4.52 3.06
N LYS A 271 5.01 4.67 4.29
CA LYS A 271 3.69 4.25 4.74
C LYS A 271 2.55 5.00 4.03
N PHE A 272 2.78 6.21 3.54
CA PHE A 272 1.78 7.00 2.80
C PHE A 272 1.86 6.84 1.28
N GLY A 273 2.53 5.79 0.78
CA GLY A 273 2.51 5.50 -0.64
C GLY A 273 3.18 6.57 -1.50
N CYS A 274 4.37 7.08 -1.09
CA CYS A 274 5.16 7.99 -1.93
C CYS A 274 5.32 7.47 -3.36
N GLY A 275 5.43 6.15 -3.54
CA GLY A 275 5.53 5.53 -4.86
C GLY A 275 4.34 5.78 -5.80
N ALA A 276 3.15 6.07 -5.26
CA ALA A 276 1.96 6.42 -6.04
C ALA A 276 1.60 7.93 -5.95
N CYS A 277 2.39 8.72 -5.22
CA CYS A 277 2.13 10.12 -4.98
C CYS A 277 2.48 10.97 -6.21
N THR A 278 1.57 11.85 -6.63
CA THR A 278 1.80 12.77 -7.76
C THR A 278 2.95 13.75 -7.53
N PHE A 279 3.36 13.98 -6.29
CA PHE A 279 4.50 14.83 -5.92
C PHE A 279 5.80 14.07 -5.68
N GLN A 280 5.85 12.75 -5.88
CA GLN A 280 7.03 11.94 -5.57
C GLN A 280 8.31 12.50 -6.19
N ILE A 281 8.31 12.75 -7.51
CA ILE A 281 9.50 13.24 -8.24
C ILE A 281 9.90 14.63 -7.75
N VAL A 282 8.91 15.50 -7.47
CA VAL A 282 9.16 16.84 -6.91
C VAL A 282 9.84 16.73 -5.54
N CYS A 283 9.30 15.91 -4.63
CA CYS A 283 9.88 15.69 -3.31
C CYS A 283 11.28 15.06 -3.40
N GLU A 284 11.50 14.07 -4.26
CA GLU A 284 12.83 13.47 -4.46
C GLU A 284 13.85 14.49 -4.97
N ARG A 285 13.46 15.38 -5.89
CA ARG A 285 14.31 16.46 -6.38
C ARG A 285 14.70 17.43 -5.25
N GLU A 286 13.73 17.84 -4.44
CA GLU A 286 13.98 18.71 -3.28
C GLU A 286 14.93 18.04 -2.27
N LEU A 287 14.67 16.76 -1.95
CA LEU A 287 15.54 15.98 -1.08
C LEU A 287 16.98 15.85 -1.61
N LYS A 288 17.13 15.61 -2.92
CA LYS A 288 18.46 15.52 -3.56
C LYS A 288 19.21 16.85 -3.56
N ASN A 289 18.50 17.97 -3.69
CA ASN A 289 19.08 19.31 -3.70
C ASN A 289 19.32 19.87 -2.30
N HIS A 290 18.89 19.19 -1.24
CA HIS A 290 19.11 19.60 0.14
C HIS A 290 20.60 19.78 0.43
N ASP A 291 20.96 20.79 1.23
CA ASP A 291 22.33 21.14 1.61
C ASP A 291 23.30 21.25 0.40
N GLY A 292 22.91 22.03 -0.61
CA GLY A 292 23.75 22.25 -1.80
C GLY A 292 24.03 21.00 -2.62
N GLY A 293 23.10 20.01 -2.58
CA GLY A 293 23.21 18.76 -3.32
C GLY A 293 23.82 17.59 -2.54
N ALA A 294 24.15 17.78 -1.25
CA ALA A 294 24.58 16.68 -0.38
C ALA A 294 23.45 15.65 -0.17
N GLY A 295 22.21 16.11 -0.21
CA GLY A 295 21.01 15.30 -0.03
C GLY A 295 20.53 15.22 1.41
N HIS A 296 19.23 15.04 1.57
CA HIS A 296 18.60 14.86 2.88
C HIS A 296 18.82 13.43 3.39
N VAL A 297 18.98 13.25 4.71
CA VAL A 297 19.26 11.93 5.34
C VAL A 297 18.20 10.86 5.03
N THR A 298 16.95 11.24 4.79
CA THR A 298 15.88 10.29 4.44
C THR A 298 16.03 9.67 3.04
N LEU A 299 16.99 10.11 2.24
CA LEU A 299 17.39 9.44 1.00
C LEU A 299 18.28 8.20 1.25
N LEU A 300 18.63 7.92 2.50
CA LEU A 300 19.44 6.74 2.84
C LEU A 300 18.55 5.57 3.23
N ALA A 301 18.97 4.38 2.83
CA ALA A 301 18.28 3.14 3.16
C ALA A 301 18.06 2.99 4.68
N GLY A 302 16.81 2.76 5.08
CA GLY A 302 16.42 2.57 6.47
C GLY A 302 16.35 3.85 7.31
N VAL A 303 16.60 5.03 6.76
CA VAL A 303 16.41 6.31 7.47
C VAL A 303 15.00 6.82 7.21
N THR A 304 14.11 6.53 8.14
CA THR A 304 12.77 7.14 8.17
C THR A 304 12.80 8.40 9.04
N LYS A 305 11.75 9.23 8.93
CA LYS A 305 11.56 10.38 9.83
C LYS A 305 11.61 9.99 11.31
N ASN A 306 11.01 8.84 11.66
CA ASN A 306 11.03 8.34 13.04
C ASN A 306 12.44 7.96 13.49
N VAL A 307 13.24 7.37 12.61
CA VAL A 307 14.66 7.06 12.87
C VAL A 307 15.45 8.34 13.06
N GLN A 308 15.28 9.33 12.18
CA GLN A 308 15.93 10.63 12.32
C GLN A 308 15.53 11.31 13.64
N ALA A 309 14.24 11.46 13.91
CA ALA A 309 13.74 12.11 15.14
C ALA A 309 14.23 11.42 16.43
N LYS A 310 14.38 10.10 16.39
CA LYS A 310 14.79 9.31 17.55
C LYS A 310 16.29 9.38 17.84
N TYR A 311 17.12 9.37 16.80
CA TYR A 311 18.57 9.13 16.97
C TYR A 311 19.46 10.32 16.60
N PHE A 312 18.99 11.20 15.71
CA PHE A 312 19.74 12.37 15.25
C PHE A 312 18.81 13.50 14.75
N PRO A 313 17.95 14.03 15.67
CA PRO A 313 16.87 14.95 15.32
C PRO A 313 17.33 16.24 14.61
N ASP A 314 18.53 16.70 14.92
CA ASP A 314 19.08 17.96 14.39
C ASP A 314 19.89 17.77 13.10
N ILE A 315 20.07 16.52 12.64
CA ILE A 315 20.83 16.22 11.43
C ILE A 315 19.87 15.97 10.27
N THR A 316 19.93 16.82 9.26
CA THR A 316 19.12 16.72 8.06
C THR A 316 19.94 16.39 6.80
N SER A 317 21.23 16.71 6.80
CA SER A 317 22.12 16.50 5.66
C SER A 317 22.86 15.16 5.73
N ILE A 318 22.98 14.47 4.61
CA ILE A 318 23.80 13.25 4.48
C ILE A 318 25.26 13.54 4.82
N ARG A 319 25.78 14.72 4.46
CA ARG A 319 27.15 15.13 4.77
C ARG A 319 27.38 15.22 6.27
N ASP A 320 26.45 15.86 6.99
CA ASP A 320 26.56 16.02 8.45
C ASP A 320 26.44 14.67 9.17
N LEU A 321 25.52 13.80 8.70
CA LEU A 321 25.39 12.46 9.25
C LEU A 321 26.65 11.62 9.04
N ALA A 322 27.31 11.76 7.90
CA ALA A 322 28.56 11.05 7.62
C ALA A 322 29.71 11.49 8.56
N ALA A 323 29.72 12.78 8.98
CA ALA A 323 30.77 13.39 9.76
C ALA A 323 30.54 13.32 11.29
N VAL A 324 29.32 13.09 11.75
CA VAL A 324 28.98 13.11 13.17
C VAL A 324 29.71 11.99 13.93
N ALA A 325 30.12 12.25 15.17
CA ALA A 325 30.74 11.25 16.04
C ALA A 325 29.79 10.86 17.18
N GLY A 326 29.90 9.61 17.65
CA GLY A 326 29.24 9.17 18.89
C GLY A 326 27.74 8.90 18.76
N LEU A 327 27.25 8.50 17.60
CA LEU A 327 25.89 8.01 17.47
C LEU A 327 25.67 6.72 18.28
N PRO A 328 24.45 6.50 18.77
CA PRO A 328 24.12 5.23 19.45
C PRO A 328 24.17 4.06 18.46
N LYS A 329 24.59 2.87 18.93
CA LYS A 329 24.75 1.65 18.11
C LYS A 329 23.63 1.40 17.07
N PRO A 330 22.34 1.55 17.38
CA PRO A 330 21.29 1.34 16.38
C PRO A 330 21.32 2.34 15.21
N ALA A 331 21.97 3.50 15.38
CA ALA A 331 22.08 4.55 14.37
C ALA A 331 23.40 4.51 13.58
N GLU A 332 24.44 3.82 14.07
CA GLU A 332 25.75 3.73 13.41
C GLU A 332 25.64 3.24 11.96
N LYS A 333 24.78 2.25 11.70
CA LYS A 333 24.55 1.77 10.33
C LYS A 333 24.09 2.86 9.35
N HIS A 334 23.36 3.86 9.84
CA HIS A 334 22.89 4.98 9.00
C HIS A 334 24.01 5.98 8.74
N GLN A 335 24.92 6.15 9.70
CA GLN A 335 26.14 6.91 9.49
C GLN A 335 27.03 6.25 8.41
N VAL A 336 27.20 4.92 8.50
CA VAL A 336 27.97 4.17 7.49
C VAL A 336 27.31 4.27 6.11
N GLN A 337 25.97 4.26 6.02
CA GLN A 337 25.26 4.56 4.77
C GLN A 337 25.55 5.97 4.24
N ALA A 338 25.59 6.97 5.12
CA ALA A 338 25.93 8.33 4.75
C ALA A 338 27.38 8.45 4.25
N GLN A 339 28.32 7.79 4.93
CA GLN A 339 29.74 7.71 4.52
C GLN A 339 29.88 7.04 3.15
N ALA A 340 29.20 5.90 2.94
CA ALA A 340 29.18 5.22 1.65
C ALA A 340 28.66 6.12 0.53
N LYS A 341 27.65 6.94 0.81
CA LYS A 341 27.10 7.91 -0.15
C LYS A 341 28.07 9.04 -0.47
N VAL A 342 28.70 9.62 0.55
CA VAL A 342 29.65 10.74 0.41
C VAL A 342 30.94 10.31 -0.30
N LEU A 343 31.43 9.10 0.00
CA LEU A 343 32.64 8.54 -0.57
C LEU A 343 32.42 7.87 -1.94
N ASP A 344 31.18 7.70 -2.33
CA ASP A 344 30.74 6.87 -3.49
C ASP A 344 31.42 5.48 -3.48
N LYS A 345 31.46 4.86 -2.33
CA LYS A 345 32.15 3.58 -2.09
C LYS A 345 31.28 2.64 -1.24
N ALA A 346 31.32 1.35 -1.54
CA ALA A 346 30.71 0.33 -0.70
C ALA A 346 31.46 0.22 0.63
N ILE A 347 30.75 0.07 1.74
CA ILE A 347 31.31 -0.10 3.09
C ILE A 347 30.56 -1.25 3.78
N LEU A 348 31.29 -2.19 4.39
CA LEU A 348 30.68 -3.23 5.20
C LEU A 348 29.99 -2.61 6.44
N LEU A 349 28.77 -3.03 6.72
CA LEU A 349 28.05 -2.60 7.94
C LEU A 349 28.62 -3.25 9.21
N ASP A 350 29.20 -4.43 9.08
CA ASP A 350 29.92 -5.14 10.14
C ASP A 350 31.34 -5.45 9.63
N PRO A 351 32.36 -4.64 9.99
CA PRO A 351 33.70 -4.82 9.48
C PRO A 351 34.41 -6.08 9.96
N ASP A 352 33.87 -6.74 11.00
CA ASP A 352 34.41 -7.97 11.56
C ASP A 352 33.90 -9.22 10.84
N LYS A 353 32.99 -9.06 9.86
CA LYS A 353 32.45 -10.15 9.06
C LYS A 353 33.03 -10.15 7.64
N ASP A 354 33.35 -11.35 7.18
CA ASP A 354 33.65 -11.56 5.78
C ASP A 354 32.37 -11.40 4.93
N PHE A 355 32.49 -10.68 3.84
CA PHE A 355 31.43 -10.56 2.85
C PHE A 355 31.75 -11.44 1.65
N PHE A 356 30.93 -12.46 1.43
CA PHE A 356 31.10 -13.40 0.36
C PHE A 356 29.74 -13.89 -0.16
N ILE A 357 29.52 -13.77 -1.45
CA ILE A 357 28.35 -14.36 -2.12
C ILE A 357 28.79 -15.69 -2.73
N PRO A 358 28.14 -16.82 -2.37
CA PRO A 358 28.56 -18.12 -2.82
C PRO A 358 28.59 -18.21 -4.36
N GLU A 359 29.54 -18.97 -4.86
CA GLU A 359 29.70 -19.28 -6.28
C GLU A 359 29.41 -20.76 -6.49
N PHE A 360 28.68 -21.06 -7.57
CA PHE A 360 28.34 -22.42 -7.95
C PHE A 360 28.72 -22.67 -9.40
N ASP A 361 28.94 -23.94 -9.77
CA ASP A 361 29.19 -24.33 -11.15
C ASP A 361 27.99 -24.02 -12.05
N ILE A 362 26.79 -24.30 -11.53
CA ILE A 362 25.51 -23.96 -12.16
C ILE A 362 24.79 -22.92 -11.29
N GLU A 363 24.39 -21.83 -11.87
CA GLU A 363 23.64 -20.76 -11.21
C GLU A 363 22.33 -20.53 -11.95
N ILE A 364 21.22 -20.54 -11.21
CA ILE A 364 19.89 -20.26 -11.75
C ILE A 364 19.37 -19.00 -11.06
N ASP A 365 19.11 -17.94 -11.83
CA ASP A 365 18.42 -16.75 -11.35
C ASP A 365 16.92 -16.91 -11.62
N ILE A 366 16.07 -16.59 -10.64
CA ILE A 366 14.62 -16.74 -10.75
C ILE A 366 13.90 -15.47 -10.32
N ASP A 367 12.73 -15.25 -10.95
CA ASP A 367 11.77 -14.22 -10.57
C ASP A 367 10.36 -14.69 -10.93
N LEU A 368 9.35 -14.25 -10.18
CA LEU A 368 7.96 -14.60 -10.44
C LEU A 368 7.02 -13.39 -10.42
N GLU A 369 5.93 -13.51 -11.19
CA GLU A 369 4.84 -12.55 -11.22
C GLU A 369 3.54 -13.19 -10.74
N ASN A 370 2.80 -12.47 -9.90
CA ASN A 370 1.51 -12.89 -9.41
C ASN A 370 0.42 -11.83 -9.63
N SER A 371 -0.81 -12.29 -9.79
CA SER A 371 -1.99 -11.43 -9.77
C SER A 371 -2.33 -10.99 -8.34
N LEU A 372 -3.07 -9.90 -8.21
CA LEU A 372 -3.70 -9.53 -6.94
C LEU A 372 -5.21 -9.77 -7.04
N SER A 373 -5.77 -10.40 -6.02
CA SER A 373 -7.21 -10.66 -5.89
C SER A 373 -8.05 -9.39 -6.02
N ALA A 374 -7.52 -8.23 -5.61
CA ALA A 374 -8.16 -6.94 -5.78
C ALA A 374 -8.49 -6.57 -7.24
N PHE A 375 -7.81 -7.17 -8.23
CA PHE A 375 -8.03 -6.93 -9.65
C PHE A 375 -8.89 -7.99 -10.34
N GLN A 376 -9.22 -9.07 -9.65
CA GLN A 376 -9.98 -10.18 -10.22
C GLN A 376 -11.49 -9.93 -10.21
N ASP A 377 -11.95 -8.94 -9.45
CA ASP A 377 -13.37 -8.64 -9.22
C ASP A 377 -14.05 -7.86 -10.36
N SER A 378 -13.51 -7.91 -11.57
CA SER A 378 -14.04 -7.19 -12.74
C SER A 378 -15.26 -7.87 -13.41
N GLY A 379 -15.88 -8.86 -12.75
CA GLY A 379 -17.03 -9.60 -13.32
C GLY A 379 -16.63 -10.59 -14.40
N LEU A 380 -15.34 -10.88 -14.58
CA LEU A 380 -14.82 -11.66 -15.67
C LEU A 380 -14.77 -13.17 -15.42
N THR A 381 -14.93 -13.63 -14.18
CA THR A 381 -15.18 -15.06 -13.87
C THR A 381 -15.53 -15.21 -12.39
N GLU A 382 -16.23 -16.28 -12.01
CA GLU A 382 -16.42 -16.79 -10.64
C GLU A 382 -15.09 -17.29 -10.02
N VAL A 383 -13.98 -16.59 -10.26
CA VAL A 383 -12.69 -16.98 -9.69
C VAL A 383 -12.64 -16.41 -8.28
N GLU A 384 -12.78 -17.29 -7.30
CA GLU A 384 -12.53 -16.99 -5.88
C GLU A 384 -11.30 -16.08 -5.75
N GLY A 385 -11.47 -14.92 -5.13
CA GLY A 385 -10.49 -13.84 -5.02
C GLY A 385 -9.18 -14.22 -4.34
N LYS A 386 -8.39 -15.10 -4.94
CA LYS A 386 -7.06 -15.52 -4.51
C LYS A 386 -6.00 -14.94 -5.44
N ASP A 387 -4.91 -14.47 -4.85
CA ASP A 387 -3.70 -14.12 -5.60
C ASP A 387 -3.13 -15.37 -6.26
N ARG A 388 -2.67 -15.28 -7.52
CA ARG A 388 -2.18 -16.43 -8.30
C ARG A 388 -0.88 -16.08 -9.01
N VAL A 389 0.06 -17.02 -9.02
CA VAL A 389 1.25 -16.95 -9.88
C VAL A 389 0.85 -17.27 -11.32
N TYR A 390 1.23 -16.41 -12.26
CA TYR A 390 0.93 -16.59 -13.68
C TYR A 390 2.16 -16.63 -14.58
N LEU A 391 3.33 -16.22 -14.06
CA LEU A 391 4.57 -16.18 -14.83
C LEU A 391 5.75 -16.46 -13.91
N TYR A 392 6.66 -17.32 -14.34
CA TYR A 392 7.86 -17.68 -13.61
C TYR A 392 9.06 -17.65 -14.55
N GLY A 393 9.93 -16.64 -14.41
CA GLY A 393 11.13 -16.47 -15.20
C GLY A 393 12.35 -17.14 -14.57
N PHE A 394 13.27 -17.53 -15.41
CA PHE A 394 14.55 -18.10 -14.98
C PHE A 394 15.67 -17.79 -15.97
N GLY A 395 16.89 -17.70 -15.43
CA GLY A 395 18.12 -17.62 -16.21
C GLY A 395 19.11 -18.68 -15.74
N ILE A 396 19.67 -19.48 -16.66
CA ILE A 396 20.63 -20.53 -16.33
C ILE A 396 22.01 -20.10 -16.81
N HIS A 397 22.98 -20.14 -15.91
CA HIS A 397 24.37 -19.84 -16.18
C HIS A 397 25.26 -21.01 -15.75
N ASP A 398 25.87 -21.69 -16.70
CA ASP A 398 26.92 -22.69 -16.45
C ASP A 398 28.29 -21.97 -16.45
N ARG A 399 28.81 -21.67 -15.27
CA ARG A 399 30.09 -20.96 -15.08
C ARG A 399 31.30 -21.76 -15.57
N THR A 400 31.14 -23.04 -15.75
CA THR A 400 32.21 -23.90 -16.30
C THR A 400 32.38 -23.67 -17.81
N LEU A 401 31.32 -23.25 -18.49
CA LEU A 401 31.30 -23.02 -19.93
C LEU A 401 31.50 -21.55 -20.28
N ASN A 402 30.79 -20.66 -19.56
CA ASN A 402 30.83 -19.21 -19.85
C ASN A 402 30.60 -18.40 -18.57
N LYS A 403 31.38 -17.32 -18.42
CA LYS A 403 31.29 -16.41 -17.26
C LYS A 403 30.42 -15.16 -17.52
N ASP A 404 30.08 -14.90 -18.78
CA ASP A 404 29.31 -13.72 -19.15
C ASP A 404 27.80 -14.02 -19.10
N TRP A 405 27.07 -13.23 -18.29
CA TRP A 405 25.62 -13.36 -18.13
C TRP A 405 24.84 -13.10 -19.42
N HIS A 406 25.36 -12.32 -20.35
CA HIS A 406 24.72 -12.11 -21.66
C HIS A 406 24.55 -13.40 -22.48
N SER A 407 25.28 -14.43 -22.12
CA SER A 407 25.19 -15.76 -22.75
C SER A 407 24.36 -16.77 -21.94
N ALA A 408 23.81 -16.37 -20.79
CA ALA A 408 22.90 -17.22 -20.04
C ALA A 408 21.62 -17.49 -20.85
N ALA A 409 21.07 -18.70 -20.70
CA ALA A 409 19.80 -19.05 -21.28
C ALA A 409 18.68 -18.49 -20.40
N PHE A 410 18.00 -17.45 -20.88
CA PHE A 410 16.84 -16.85 -20.19
C PHE A 410 15.55 -17.33 -20.85
N ASP A 411 14.60 -17.78 -20.04
CA ASP A 411 13.27 -18.23 -20.49
C ASP A 411 12.26 -18.10 -19.34
N SER A 412 10.99 -18.43 -19.60
CA SER A 412 9.94 -18.43 -18.58
C SER A 412 8.89 -19.50 -18.84
N PHE A 413 8.16 -19.86 -17.79
CA PHE A 413 6.90 -20.58 -17.87
C PHE A 413 5.77 -19.64 -17.50
N ALA A 414 4.65 -19.70 -18.23
CA ALA A 414 3.51 -18.82 -18.00
C ALA A 414 2.19 -19.57 -18.18
N ASP A 415 1.18 -19.12 -17.45
CA ASP A 415 -0.22 -19.50 -17.64
C ASP A 415 -1.11 -18.25 -17.51
N TYR A 416 -1.85 -17.97 -18.56
CA TYR A 416 -2.79 -16.84 -18.61
C TYR A 416 -4.25 -17.30 -18.63
N SER A 417 -4.53 -18.54 -18.21
CA SER A 417 -5.90 -19.06 -18.09
C SER A 417 -6.68 -18.43 -16.94
N ASN A 418 -5.96 -17.83 -15.99
CA ASN A 418 -6.52 -17.27 -14.75
C ASN A 418 -7.33 -18.27 -13.94
N THR A 419 -6.91 -19.55 -13.93
CA THR A 419 -7.56 -20.64 -13.21
C THR A 419 -6.64 -21.23 -12.14
N GLU A 420 -7.23 -21.87 -11.13
CA GLU A 420 -6.47 -22.61 -10.11
C GLU A 420 -5.66 -23.77 -10.70
N ASP A 421 -6.22 -24.43 -11.72
CA ASP A 421 -5.50 -25.53 -12.40
C ASP A 421 -4.32 -25.00 -13.22
N GLY A 422 -4.47 -23.86 -13.90
CA GLY A 422 -3.37 -23.20 -14.62
C GLY A 422 -2.22 -22.83 -13.68
N GLU A 423 -2.49 -22.22 -12.55
CA GLU A 423 -1.47 -21.95 -11.53
C GLU A 423 -0.79 -23.24 -11.03
N TYR A 424 -1.60 -24.26 -10.71
CA TYR A 424 -1.08 -25.56 -10.27
C TYR A 424 -0.13 -26.17 -11.30
N GLN A 425 -0.51 -26.22 -12.57
CA GLN A 425 0.32 -26.78 -13.64
C GLN A 425 1.60 -25.98 -13.85
N LEU A 426 1.51 -24.66 -13.82
CA LEU A 426 2.65 -23.76 -13.93
C LEU A 426 3.67 -23.99 -12.81
N LEU A 427 3.22 -23.96 -11.57
CA LEU A 427 4.10 -24.11 -10.41
C LEU A 427 4.67 -25.53 -10.31
N LEU A 428 3.87 -26.57 -10.63
CA LEU A 428 4.36 -27.94 -10.71
C LEU A 428 5.45 -28.10 -11.77
N LYS A 429 5.25 -27.49 -12.95
CA LYS A 429 6.25 -27.50 -14.04
C LYS A 429 7.56 -26.87 -13.59
N MET A 430 7.48 -25.69 -12.94
CA MET A 430 8.68 -24.99 -12.47
C MET A 430 9.35 -25.72 -11.30
N TRP A 431 8.58 -26.31 -10.38
CA TRP A 431 9.12 -27.12 -9.29
C TRP A 431 9.93 -28.30 -9.80
N ASN A 432 9.37 -29.06 -10.74
CA ASN A 432 10.04 -30.18 -11.36
C ASN A 432 11.29 -29.73 -12.16
N PHE A 433 11.18 -28.63 -12.89
CA PHE A 433 12.30 -28.03 -13.61
C PHE A 433 13.50 -27.72 -12.68
N LEU A 434 13.26 -27.07 -11.54
CA LEU A 434 14.33 -26.78 -10.57
C LEU A 434 14.93 -28.04 -9.98
N LYS A 435 14.10 -29.02 -9.59
CA LYS A 435 14.55 -30.30 -9.06
C LYS A 435 15.37 -31.11 -10.08
N ASP A 436 14.95 -31.14 -11.34
CA ASP A 436 15.66 -31.82 -12.40
C ASP A 436 17.05 -31.21 -12.64
N HIS A 437 17.17 -29.89 -12.61
CA HIS A 437 18.46 -29.21 -12.72
C HIS A 437 19.38 -29.50 -11.54
N VAL A 438 18.84 -29.51 -10.31
CA VAL A 438 19.59 -29.91 -9.13
C VAL A 438 20.10 -31.35 -9.28
N ALA A 439 19.23 -32.28 -9.59
CA ALA A 439 19.60 -33.71 -9.75
C ALA A 439 20.64 -33.92 -10.88
N GLN A 440 20.52 -33.19 -11.99
CA GLN A 440 21.49 -33.27 -13.10
C GLN A 440 22.87 -32.69 -12.70
N ALA A 441 22.88 -31.56 -11.97
CA ALA A 441 24.12 -30.95 -11.47
C ALA A 441 24.82 -31.90 -10.49
N GLU A 442 24.10 -32.45 -9.52
CA GLU A 442 24.63 -33.42 -8.56
C GLU A 442 25.17 -34.68 -9.23
N ALA A 443 24.41 -35.24 -10.19
CA ALA A 443 24.86 -36.42 -10.96
C ALA A 443 26.14 -36.15 -11.78
N ALA A 444 26.34 -34.88 -12.18
CA ALA A 444 27.55 -34.44 -12.88
C ALA A 444 28.69 -34.02 -11.92
N GLY A 445 28.47 -34.10 -10.60
CA GLY A 445 29.43 -33.64 -9.59
C GLY A 445 29.65 -32.11 -9.58
N LYS A 446 28.66 -31.37 -10.07
CA LYS A 446 28.67 -29.90 -10.10
C LYS A 446 27.88 -29.33 -8.94
N SER A 447 28.37 -28.24 -8.37
CA SER A 447 27.62 -27.42 -7.42
C SER A 447 26.54 -26.60 -8.13
N ILE A 448 25.39 -26.37 -7.45
CA ILE A 448 24.27 -25.59 -7.99
C ILE A 448 23.71 -24.66 -6.95
N GLY A 449 23.33 -23.43 -7.35
CA GLY A 449 22.65 -22.44 -6.51
C GLY A 449 21.54 -21.74 -7.28
N ILE A 450 20.42 -21.46 -6.59
CA ILE A 450 19.25 -20.77 -7.13
C ILE A 450 19.16 -19.41 -6.46
N PHE A 451 19.37 -18.35 -7.24
CA PHE A 451 19.40 -16.98 -6.76
C PHE A 451 18.04 -16.30 -6.97
N HIS A 452 17.61 -15.59 -5.95
CA HIS A 452 16.38 -14.81 -5.98
C HIS A 452 16.58 -13.49 -5.21
N TYR A 453 15.59 -12.62 -5.29
CA TYR A 453 15.66 -11.33 -4.62
C TYR A 453 14.49 -11.14 -3.65
N SER A 454 14.74 -11.25 -2.35
CA SER A 454 13.77 -11.22 -1.25
C SER A 454 13.09 -12.56 -0.96
N SER A 455 12.22 -12.55 0.06
CA SER A 455 11.50 -13.75 0.48
C SER A 455 10.26 -14.07 -0.38
N HIS A 456 10.04 -13.34 -1.46
CA HIS A 456 8.82 -13.43 -2.26
C HIS A 456 8.66 -14.84 -2.88
N GLU A 457 9.69 -15.34 -3.54
CA GLU A 457 9.71 -16.65 -4.20
C GLU A 457 9.51 -17.78 -3.19
N LYS A 458 10.21 -17.72 -2.04
CA LYS A 458 10.02 -18.72 -0.96
C LYS A 458 8.60 -18.73 -0.42
N THR A 459 7.99 -17.54 -0.28
CA THR A 459 6.60 -17.41 0.18
C THR A 459 5.64 -18.08 -0.78
N TRP A 460 5.82 -17.89 -2.10
CA TRP A 460 4.96 -18.50 -3.10
C TRP A 460 5.14 -20.02 -3.21
N TRP A 461 6.34 -20.55 -3.03
CA TRP A 461 6.54 -22.00 -2.92
C TRP A 461 5.80 -22.60 -1.73
N ARG A 462 5.83 -21.93 -0.57
CA ARG A 462 5.05 -22.37 0.60
C ARG A 462 3.54 -22.24 0.36
N ASN A 463 3.09 -21.20 -0.34
CA ASN A 463 1.69 -21.06 -0.74
C ASN A 463 1.28 -22.16 -1.72
N PHE A 464 2.14 -22.54 -2.68
CA PHE A 464 1.90 -23.67 -3.57
C PHE A 464 1.65 -24.95 -2.80
N ALA A 465 2.53 -25.29 -1.84
CA ALA A 465 2.38 -26.46 -0.99
C ALA A 465 1.05 -26.47 -0.21
N ARG A 466 0.63 -25.32 0.31
CA ARG A 466 -0.62 -25.20 1.09
C ARG A 466 -1.87 -25.19 0.22
N ASN A 467 -1.89 -24.39 -0.83
CA ASN A 467 -3.08 -24.16 -1.64
C ASN A 467 -3.45 -25.34 -2.51
N HIS A 468 -2.46 -26.17 -2.85
CA HIS A 468 -2.62 -27.35 -3.71
C HIS A 468 -2.32 -28.67 -2.98
N GLU A 469 -2.35 -28.67 -1.64
CA GLU A 469 -2.09 -29.84 -0.81
C GLU A 469 -2.91 -31.07 -1.28
N GLY A 470 -2.24 -32.20 -1.40
CA GLY A 470 -2.85 -33.47 -1.85
C GLY A 470 -3.00 -33.64 -3.37
N LYS A 471 -2.72 -32.61 -4.18
CA LYS A 471 -2.63 -32.78 -5.65
C LYS A 471 -1.32 -33.50 -6.03
N ALA A 472 -1.35 -34.22 -7.15
CA ALA A 472 -0.22 -35.04 -7.59
C ALA A 472 1.04 -34.19 -7.83
N GLY A 473 2.16 -34.58 -7.22
CA GLY A 473 3.46 -33.96 -7.41
C GLY A 473 3.66 -32.61 -6.66
N VAL A 474 2.68 -32.17 -5.89
CA VAL A 474 2.82 -30.99 -5.02
C VAL A 474 3.72 -31.34 -3.84
N PRO A 475 4.78 -30.55 -3.56
CA PRO A 475 5.64 -30.78 -2.40
C PRO A 475 4.91 -30.52 -1.09
N THR A 476 5.35 -31.14 -0.03
CA THR A 476 4.97 -30.76 1.34
C THR A 476 5.65 -29.45 1.74
N LEU A 477 5.20 -28.82 2.82
CA LEU A 477 5.90 -27.64 3.38
C LEU A 477 7.33 -27.96 3.80
N GLU A 478 7.57 -29.16 4.32
CA GLU A 478 8.90 -29.64 4.71
C GLU A 478 9.80 -29.78 3.46
N ASP A 479 9.30 -30.41 2.38
CA ASP A 479 10.05 -30.50 1.12
C ASP A 479 10.43 -29.11 0.56
N VAL A 480 9.52 -28.13 0.67
CA VAL A 480 9.79 -26.75 0.23
C VAL A 480 10.84 -26.08 1.11
N ASP A 481 10.72 -26.22 2.43
CA ASP A 481 11.64 -25.58 3.37
C ASP A 481 13.06 -26.19 3.24
N ASP A 482 13.17 -27.52 3.10
CA ASP A 482 14.44 -28.21 2.88
C ASP A 482 15.06 -27.79 1.54
N PHE A 483 14.31 -27.90 0.44
CA PHE A 483 14.80 -27.54 -0.89
C PHE A 483 15.25 -26.07 -0.98
N THR A 484 14.43 -25.15 -0.45
CA THR A 484 14.80 -23.72 -0.46
C THR A 484 15.90 -23.40 0.55
N GLY A 485 16.06 -24.18 1.62
CA GLY A 485 17.15 -24.09 2.57
C GLY A 485 18.50 -24.49 1.97
N ASP A 486 18.50 -25.56 1.19
CA ASP A 486 19.73 -26.15 0.63
C ASP A 486 20.22 -25.41 -0.61
N TYR A 487 19.32 -24.91 -1.48
CA TYR A 487 19.70 -24.43 -2.81
C TYR A 487 19.43 -22.94 -3.04
N PHE A 488 18.55 -22.26 -2.27
CA PHE A 488 18.16 -20.88 -2.54
C PHE A 488 19.07 -19.86 -1.85
N VAL A 489 19.46 -18.84 -2.59
CA VAL A 489 20.31 -17.73 -2.12
C VAL A 489 19.58 -16.41 -2.28
N ASP A 490 19.17 -15.79 -1.17
CA ASP A 490 18.50 -14.48 -1.17
C ASP A 490 19.50 -13.34 -1.25
N LEU A 491 19.59 -12.67 -2.40
CA LEU A 491 20.51 -11.56 -2.61
C LEU A 491 20.17 -10.31 -1.79
N LEU A 492 18.91 -10.14 -1.36
CA LEU A 492 18.55 -9.03 -0.47
C LEU A 492 19.24 -9.12 0.89
N ASP A 493 19.42 -10.35 1.41
CA ASP A 493 20.08 -10.54 2.70
C ASP A 493 21.57 -10.20 2.63
N TYR A 494 22.22 -10.46 1.51
CA TYR A 494 23.59 -10.01 1.24
C TYR A 494 23.64 -8.49 1.03
N SER A 495 22.73 -7.94 0.25
CA SER A 495 22.66 -6.49 0.00
C SER A 495 22.55 -5.68 1.29
N LYS A 496 21.80 -6.17 2.28
CA LYS A 496 21.65 -5.52 3.59
C LYS A 496 22.89 -5.55 4.48
N GLN A 497 23.91 -6.31 4.13
CA GLN A 497 25.17 -6.34 4.88
C GLN A 497 26.13 -5.22 4.47
N VAL A 498 25.83 -4.52 3.37
CA VAL A 498 26.68 -3.51 2.77
C VAL A 498 25.97 -2.15 2.73
N ALA A 499 26.67 -1.11 3.14
CA ALA A 499 26.25 0.26 2.91
C ALA A 499 26.64 0.66 1.47
N LEU A 500 25.63 0.97 0.66
CA LEU A 500 25.77 1.33 -0.75
C LEU A 500 25.39 2.79 -1.02
N GLY A 501 24.98 3.54 0.01
CA GLY A 501 24.51 4.92 -0.11
C GLY A 501 23.27 5.08 -0.98
N THR A 502 22.43 4.03 -1.07
CA THR A 502 21.19 4.00 -1.86
C THR A 502 19.97 4.38 -1.02
N THR A 503 18.86 4.72 -1.69
CA THR A 503 17.59 5.04 -1.03
C THR A 503 16.86 3.81 -0.50
N GLY A 504 17.34 2.61 -0.78
CA GLY A 504 16.80 1.33 -0.34
C GLY A 504 17.58 0.17 -0.93
N TYR A 505 17.22 -1.03 -0.53
CA TYR A 505 17.84 -2.26 -1.00
C TYR A 505 16.99 -3.04 -2.03
N GLY A 506 15.86 -2.49 -2.47
CA GLY A 506 15.05 -3.15 -3.51
C GLY A 506 15.83 -3.27 -4.83
N ILE A 507 15.60 -4.32 -5.59
CA ILE A 507 16.33 -4.62 -6.83
C ILE A 507 16.34 -3.42 -7.79
N LYS A 508 15.22 -2.70 -7.93
CA LYS A 508 15.09 -1.49 -8.78
C LYS A 508 15.91 -0.27 -8.30
N LYS A 509 16.47 -0.34 -7.09
CA LYS A 509 17.42 0.66 -6.56
C LYS A 509 18.87 0.20 -6.71
N LEU A 510 19.12 -1.10 -6.74
CA LEU A 510 20.47 -1.66 -6.84
C LEU A 510 20.89 -2.00 -8.26
N ALA A 511 20.01 -2.53 -9.10
CA ALA A 511 20.35 -2.91 -10.47
C ALA A 511 20.94 -1.75 -11.31
N PRO A 512 20.46 -0.48 -11.19
CA PRO A 512 21.12 0.64 -11.87
C PRO A 512 22.58 0.89 -11.40
N LYS A 513 22.89 0.60 -10.12
CA LYS A 513 24.29 0.64 -9.65
C LYS A 513 25.14 -0.49 -10.23
N ALA A 514 24.52 -1.63 -10.52
CA ALA A 514 25.13 -2.74 -11.25
C ALA A 514 25.24 -2.49 -12.77
N GLY A 515 24.83 -1.32 -13.25
CA GLY A 515 24.83 -0.99 -14.68
C GLY A 515 23.65 -1.56 -15.48
N PHE A 516 22.66 -2.15 -14.82
CA PHE A 516 21.48 -2.71 -15.46
C PHE A 516 20.30 -1.73 -15.45
N ASN A 517 19.59 -1.62 -16.56
CA ASN A 517 18.36 -0.87 -16.69
C ASN A 517 17.33 -1.71 -17.45
N TRP A 518 16.07 -1.62 -17.04
CA TRP A 518 14.96 -2.30 -17.69
C TRP A 518 14.73 -1.76 -19.11
N ALA A 519 14.45 -2.65 -20.04
CA ALA A 519 14.09 -2.29 -21.41
C ALA A 519 12.65 -1.79 -21.49
N VAL A 520 11.76 -2.30 -20.64
CA VAL A 520 10.37 -1.86 -20.58
C VAL A 520 10.25 -0.49 -19.91
N GLN A 521 9.32 0.34 -20.41
CA GLN A 521 8.98 1.61 -19.77
C GLN A 521 8.20 1.37 -18.49
N ASP A 522 8.51 2.17 -17.45
CA ASP A 522 7.87 2.13 -16.14
C ASP A 522 7.87 0.70 -15.52
N PRO A 523 9.06 0.12 -15.24
CA PRO A 523 9.18 -1.24 -14.73
C PRO A 523 8.68 -1.33 -13.28
N GLY A 524 7.37 -1.24 -13.06
CA GLY A 524 6.73 -1.27 -11.75
C GLY A 524 5.77 -2.45 -11.60
N GLY A 525 5.79 -3.15 -10.45
CA GLY A 525 4.83 -4.22 -10.14
C GLY A 525 3.37 -3.79 -10.27
N ALA A 526 3.08 -2.48 -10.11
CA ALA A 526 1.74 -1.95 -10.34
C ALA A 526 1.31 -2.02 -11.81
N LEU A 527 2.22 -1.82 -12.76
CA LEU A 527 1.92 -1.92 -14.18
C LEU A 527 1.81 -3.39 -14.63
N SER A 528 2.61 -4.31 -14.05
CA SER A 528 2.48 -5.75 -14.35
C SER A 528 1.09 -6.27 -14.03
N LEU A 529 0.49 -5.82 -12.92
CA LEU A 529 -0.89 -6.18 -12.55
C LEU A 529 -1.93 -5.72 -13.58
N LEU A 530 -1.79 -4.48 -14.10
CA LEU A 530 -2.70 -3.96 -15.14
C LEU A 530 -2.50 -4.71 -16.46
N LYS A 531 -1.26 -5.00 -16.82
CA LYS A 531 -0.93 -5.79 -18.00
C LYS A 531 -1.46 -7.23 -17.90
N TYR A 532 -1.34 -7.85 -16.73
CA TYR A 532 -1.95 -9.16 -16.52
C TYR A 532 -3.47 -9.13 -16.69
N LYS A 533 -4.15 -8.12 -16.10
CA LYS A 533 -5.58 -7.93 -16.29
C LYS A 533 -5.94 -7.81 -17.77
N ASP A 534 -5.21 -6.98 -18.53
CA ASP A 534 -5.46 -6.84 -19.98
C ASP A 534 -5.18 -8.14 -20.75
N ALA A 535 -4.18 -8.92 -20.33
CA ALA A 535 -3.81 -10.19 -20.94
C ALA A 535 -4.91 -11.26 -20.81
N VAL A 536 -5.65 -11.25 -19.70
CA VAL A 536 -6.69 -12.25 -19.42
C VAL A 536 -8.12 -11.75 -19.67
N ASP A 537 -8.32 -10.48 -20.02
CA ASP A 537 -9.64 -9.89 -20.25
C ASP A 537 -10.26 -10.40 -21.57
N PRO A 538 -11.37 -11.17 -21.52
CA PRO A 538 -12.02 -11.70 -22.72
C PRO A 538 -12.65 -10.61 -23.62
N ASN A 539 -12.85 -9.40 -23.10
CA ASN A 539 -13.39 -8.27 -23.86
C ASN A 539 -12.31 -7.52 -24.66
N LYS A 540 -11.03 -7.81 -24.41
CA LYS A 540 -9.90 -7.29 -25.19
C LYS A 540 -9.72 -8.08 -26.47
N SER A 541 -9.26 -7.41 -27.52
CA SER A 541 -8.86 -8.08 -28.74
C SER A 541 -7.64 -8.99 -28.49
N LYS A 542 -7.49 -10.03 -29.31
CA LYS A 542 -6.33 -10.93 -29.23
C LYS A 542 -4.99 -10.21 -29.37
N ASN A 543 -4.93 -9.13 -30.14
CA ASN A 543 -3.72 -8.33 -30.29
C ASN A 543 -3.40 -7.57 -28.99
N GLU A 544 -4.39 -6.93 -28.35
CA GLU A 544 -4.18 -6.22 -27.08
C GLU A 544 -3.78 -7.19 -25.96
N GLN A 545 -4.39 -8.39 -25.91
CA GLN A 545 -3.99 -9.44 -24.99
C GLN A 545 -2.52 -9.83 -25.22
N GLN A 546 -2.13 -10.09 -26.48
CA GLN A 546 -0.77 -10.50 -26.84
C GLN A 546 0.26 -9.40 -26.53
N GLU A 547 -0.02 -8.13 -26.85
CA GLU A 547 0.85 -7.01 -26.48
C GLU A 547 1.11 -6.94 -24.96
N SER A 548 0.09 -7.22 -24.18
CA SER A 548 0.22 -7.25 -22.71
C SER A 548 1.02 -8.46 -22.24
N ILE A 549 0.85 -9.64 -22.84
CA ILE A 549 1.64 -10.85 -22.58
C ILE A 549 3.11 -10.62 -22.94
N ASP A 550 3.39 -10.03 -24.11
CA ASP A 550 4.76 -9.73 -24.56
C ASP A 550 5.46 -8.74 -23.62
N TRP A 551 4.71 -7.74 -23.12
CA TRP A 551 5.24 -6.80 -22.13
C TRP A 551 5.57 -7.51 -20.81
N LEU A 552 4.67 -8.38 -20.29
CA LEU A 552 4.87 -9.13 -19.05
C LEU A 552 6.06 -10.07 -19.15
N TYR A 553 6.19 -10.76 -20.29
CA TYR A 553 7.33 -11.62 -20.56
C TYR A 553 8.65 -10.84 -20.53
N SER A 554 8.70 -9.71 -21.23
CA SER A 554 9.90 -8.86 -21.29
C SER A 554 10.25 -8.28 -19.91
N TYR A 555 9.24 -7.87 -19.14
CA TYR A 555 9.41 -7.32 -17.80
C TYR A 555 9.99 -8.35 -16.83
N ASN A 556 9.41 -9.55 -16.77
CA ASN A 556 9.88 -10.63 -15.90
C ASN A 556 11.30 -11.10 -16.26
N LEU A 557 11.62 -11.22 -17.57
CA LEU A 557 12.99 -11.53 -18.00
C LEU A 557 13.99 -10.45 -17.59
N ASP A 558 13.59 -9.19 -17.63
CA ASP A 558 14.45 -8.10 -17.15
C ASP A 558 14.64 -8.17 -15.62
N ASP A 559 13.63 -8.58 -14.82
CA ASP A 559 13.78 -8.78 -13.39
C ASP A 559 14.74 -9.96 -13.08
N VAL A 560 14.68 -11.06 -13.83
CA VAL A 560 15.65 -12.16 -13.75
C VAL A 560 17.07 -11.68 -14.10
N ARG A 561 17.24 -10.88 -15.17
CA ARG A 561 18.53 -10.30 -15.56
C ARG A 561 19.05 -9.31 -14.53
N ALA A 562 18.16 -8.54 -13.90
CA ALA A 562 18.50 -7.62 -12.83
C ALA A 562 19.04 -8.37 -11.60
N THR A 563 18.45 -9.54 -11.28
CA THR A 563 18.91 -10.43 -10.20
C THR A 563 20.33 -10.89 -10.46
N PHE A 564 20.63 -11.34 -11.68
CA PHE A 564 21.98 -11.68 -12.09
C PHE A 564 22.95 -10.48 -11.99
N ALA A 565 22.57 -9.34 -12.54
CA ALA A 565 23.44 -8.15 -12.55
C ALA A 565 23.78 -7.67 -11.13
N VAL A 566 22.79 -7.70 -10.21
CA VAL A 566 23.01 -7.36 -8.79
C VAL A 566 23.92 -8.40 -8.13
N ARG A 567 23.75 -9.70 -8.39
CA ARG A 567 24.63 -10.75 -7.87
C ARG A 567 26.07 -10.52 -8.29
N ASP A 568 26.31 -10.29 -9.58
CA ASP A 568 27.65 -10.04 -10.11
C ASP A 568 28.25 -8.75 -9.54
N TYR A 569 27.47 -7.67 -9.46
CA TYR A 569 27.88 -6.43 -8.83
C TYR A 569 28.32 -6.63 -7.37
N LEU A 570 27.52 -7.34 -6.57
CA LEU A 570 27.82 -7.59 -5.16
C LEU A 570 29.08 -8.43 -4.98
N ARG A 571 29.35 -9.41 -5.87
CA ARG A 571 30.59 -10.21 -5.86
C ARG A 571 31.84 -9.40 -6.16
N ASN A 572 31.71 -8.38 -6.98
CA ASN A 572 32.82 -7.53 -7.41
C ASN A 572 33.01 -6.28 -6.53
N LEU A 573 32.27 -6.16 -5.41
CA LEU A 573 32.49 -5.05 -4.49
C LEU A 573 33.88 -5.09 -3.87
N THR A 574 34.48 -3.89 -3.76
CA THR A 574 35.72 -3.64 -3.01
C THR A 574 35.40 -2.71 -1.84
N PHE A 575 35.91 -3.02 -0.66
CA PHE A 575 35.64 -2.30 0.58
C PHE A 575 36.82 -1.43 1.03
#